data_b13c3850decabc6a846eba0760876a97
#
_entry.id   b13c3850decabc6a846eba0760876a97
#
_cell.length_a   1.000
_cell.length_b   1.000
_cell.length_c   1.000
_cell.angle_alpha   90.00
_cell.angle_beta   90.00
_cell.angle_gamma   90.00
#
_symmetry.space_group_name_H-M   'P 1'
#
loop_
_entity.id
_entity.type
_entity.pdbx_description
1 polymer ?
#
loop_
_entity_poly.entity_id
_entity_poly.type
_entity_poly.pdbx_seq_one_letter_code
_entity_poly.pdbx_strand_id
1 'polypeptide(L)'
;MRKIAIYGKGGIGKSTTTSNLSAALALKGYKVMQVGCDPKSDSTKNLVEGKRIPTVLEQLKAKGEALKLEDIVFEGFGGVLCVEAGGPTPGIGCAGRGIISAFEKLAELEAFETYKPDIVIYDVLGDVVCGGFAMPIRGGYAREVFIVSSGEMMALYAASNIAQAIKNFGRRGYARLKGIILNAKNIENEQELVAKAAAEIGTEVVQYVPRSGDIQIAENQGGTVSECVKESPMVQVYNELAERVLELSVDEEE
;
A
#
# COMPACT_ATOMS: atom_id res chain seq x y z
N MET A 1 -3.97 3.09 -16.59
CA MET A 1 -4.12 2.72 -15.14
C MET A 1 -2.76 2.62 -14.46
N ARG A 2 -2.48 3.44 -13.45
CA ARG A 2 -1.25 3.34 -12.65
C ARG A 2 -1.35 2.20 -11.65
N LYS A 3 -0.28 1.42 -11.53
CA LYS A 3 -0.20 0.26 -10.61
C LYS A 3 1.00 0.42 -9.69
N ILE A 4 0.75 0.71 -8.43
CA ILE A 4 1.73 1.10 -7.42
C ILE A 4 1.73 0.08 -6.28
N ALA A 5 2.91 -0.33 -5.83
CA ALA A 5 3.06 -1.12 -4.61
C ALA A 5 3.79 -0.30 -3.54
N ILE A 6 3.28 -0.35 -2.32
CA ILE A 6 3.88 0.25 -1.14
C ILE A 6 4.34 -0.85 -0.21
N TYR A 7 5.65 -0.89 0.01
CA TYR A 7 6.33 -1.84 0.89
C TYR A 7 6.84 -1.13 2.15
N GLY A 8 7.17 -1.87 3.18
CA GLY A 8 7.79 -1.35 4.38
C GLY A 8 7.67 -2.31 5.55
N LYS A 9 8.58 -2.22 6.50
CA LYS A 9 8.63 -3.07 7.70
C LYS A 9 7.29 -3.08 8.45
N GLY A 10 6.94 -4.21 9.05
CA GLY A 10 5.76 -4.30 9.94
C GLY A 10 5.80 -3.22 11.03
N GLY A 11 4.68 -2.51 11.24
CA GLY A 11 4.56 -1.43 12.23
C GLY A 11 5.21 -0.10 11.85
N ILE A 12 5.74 0.05 10.63
CA ILE A 12 6.35 1.31 10.16
C ILE A 12 5.33 2.43 9.92
N GLY A 13 4.03 2.12 9.85
CA GLY A 13 2.97 3.04 9.48
C GLY A 13 2.60 2.99 8.01
N LYS A 14 2.94 1.91 7.33
CA LYS A 14 2.68 1.72 5.91
C LYS A 14 1.20 1.84 5.56
N SER A 15 0.31 1.08 6.20
CA SER A 15 -1.13 1.08 5.91
C SER A 15 -1.79 2.43 6.23
N THR A 16 -1.36 3.10 7.31
CA THR A 16 -1.76 4.48 7.61
C THR A 16 -1.35 5.44 6.48
N THR A 17 -0.11 5.35 6.02
CA THR A 17 0.40 6.17 4.91
C THR A 17 -0.37 5.86 3.63
N THR A 18 -0.61 4.59 3.32
CA THR A 18 -1.32 4.16 2.11
C THR A 18 -2.77 4.65 2.10
N SER A 19 -3.49 4.53 3.22
CA SER A 19 -4.89 5.00 3.31
C SER A 19 -5.00 6.52 3.17
N ASN A 20 -4.10 7.28 3.80
CA ASN A 20 -4.07 8.74 3.65
C ASN A 20 -3.67 9.16 2.22
N LEU A 21 -2.74 8.47 1.58
CA LEU A 21 -2.39 8.68 0.16
C LEU A 21 -3.58 8.37 -0.75
N SER A 22 -4.27 7.26 -0.55
CA SER A 22 -5.45 6.87 -1.34
C SER A 22 -6.56 7.92 -1.20
N ALA A 23 -6.81 8.41 0.03
CA ALA A 23 -7.76 9.49 0.29
C ALA A 23 -7.36 10.80 -0.43
N ALA A 24 -6.08 11.20 -0.36
CA ALA A 24 -5.59 12.40 -1.01
C ALA A 24 -5.72 12.31 -2.54
N LEU A 25 -5.42 11.17 -3.15
CA LEU A 25 -5.59 10.94 -4.58
C LEU A 25 -7.06 10.96 -4.99
N ALA A 26 -7.94 10.34 -4.20
CA ALA A 26 -9.38 10.34 -4.45
C ALA A 26 -9.97 11.76 -4.38
N LEU A 27 -9.56 12.57 -3.40
CA LEU A 27 -9.98 13.97 -3.28
C LEU A 27 -9.44 14.87 -4.43
N LYS A 28 -8.37 14.45 -5.12
CA LYS A 28 -7.90 15.08 -6.36
C LYS A 28 -8.70 14.63 -7.60
N GLY A 29 -9.68 13.76 -7.46
CA GLY A 29 -10.57 13.30 -8.52
C GLY A 29 -10.16 12.01 -9.21
N TYR A 30 -9.13 11.30 -8.73
CA TYR A 30 -8.75 10.00 -9.24
C TYR A 30 -9.63 8.88 -8.66
N LYS A 31 -10.00 7.92 -9.48
CA LYS A 31 -10.63 6.69 -9.02
C LYS A 31 -9.56 5.73 -8.51
N VAL A 32 -9.48 5.56 -7.21
CA VAL A 32 -8.43 4.78 -6.55
C VAL A 32 -8.98 3.44 -6.07
N MET A 33 -8.21 2.36 -6.29
CA MET A 33 -8.45 1.07 -5.66
C MET A 33 -7.26 0.75 -4.73
N GLN A 34 -7.53 0.54 -3.44
CA GLN A 34 -6.54 0.07 -2.46
C GLN A 34 -6.74 -1.41 -2.18
N VAL A 35 -5.68 -2.20 -2.39
CA VAL A 35 -5.66 -3.65 -2.14
C VAL A 35 -4.71 -3.96 -0.99
N GLY A 36 -5.26 -4.34 0.15
CA GLY A 36 -4.50 -4.78 1.32
C GLY A 36 -3.98 -6.21 1.15
N CYS A 37 -2.67 -6.38 1.27
CA CYS A 37 -1.96 -7.64 1.08
C CYS A 37 -1.36 -8.19 2.40
N ASP A 38 -1.88 -7.75 3.55
CA ASP A 38 -1.50 -8.29 4.86
C ASP A 38 -2.56 -9.29 5.34
N PRO A 39 -2.16 -10.47 5.85
CA PRO A 39 -3.09 -11.41 6.49
C PRO A 39 -3.95 -10.84 7.61
N LYS A 40 -3.53 -9.73 8.23
CA LYS A 40 -4.30 -9.04 9.27
C LYS A 40 -5.54 -8.34 8.73
N SER A 41 -5.55 -8.03 7.41
CA SER A 41 -6.69 -7.40 6.72
C SER A 41 -7.12 -6.09 7.39
N ASP A 42 -6.15 -5.21 7.61
CA ASP A 42 -6.32 -3.91 8.29
C ASP A 42 -5.84 -2.72 7.43
N SER A 43 -5.47 -2.97 6.18
CA SER A 43 -4.95 -1.94 5.27
C SER A 43 -5.96 -0.85 4.98
N THR A 44 -7.20 -1.22 4.70
CA THR A 44 -8.26 -0.30 4.27
C THR A 44 -9.10 0.23 5.42
N LYS A 45 -8.81 -0.17 6.64
CA LYS A 45 -9.60 0.12 7.84
C LYS A 45 -9.89 1.61 8.03
N ASN A 46 -8.91 2.47 7.80
CA ASN A 46 -9.04 3.93 7.92
C ASN A 46 -9.80 4.58 6.74
N LEU A 47 -10.22 3.81 5.76
CA LEU A 47 -11.07 4.26 4.65
C LEU A 47 -12.52 3.83 4.82
N VAL A 48 -12.80 2.87 5.70
CA VAL A 48 -14.12 2.27 5.91
C VAL A 48 -14.60 2.44 7.36
N GLU A 49 -14.42 3.63 7.90
CA GLU A 49 -14.91 4.03 9.25
C GLU A 49 -14.37 3.14 10.38
N GLY A 50 -13.12 2.67 10.27
CA GLY A 50 -12.52 1.78 11.26
C GLY A 50 -13.08 0.35 11.25
N LYS A 51 -13.97 0.01 10.33
CA LYS A 51 -14.58 -1.31 10.22
C LYS A 51 -13.64 -2.30 9.55
N ARG A 52 -13.86 -3.59 9.79
CA ARG A 52 -13.23 -4.66 9.03
C ARG A 52 -14.15 -5.07 7.89
N ILE A 53 -13.62 -5.06 6.67
CA ILE A 53 -14.35 -5.60 5.50
C ILE A 53 -14.05 -7.09 5.32
N PRO A 54 -14.97 -7.86 4.71
CA PRO A 54 -14.72 -9.24 4.31
C PRO A 54 -13.54 -9.34 3.35
N THR A 55 -12.70 -10.36 3.53
CA THR A 55 -11.55 -10.56 2.64
C THR A 55 -11.89 -11.43 1.46
N VAL A 56 -11.13 -11.30 0.37
CA VAL A 56 -11.28 -12.15 -0.84
C VAL A 56 -11.22 -13.62 -0.46
N LEU A 57 -10.24 -14.03 0.37
CA LEU A 57 -10.09 -15.44 0.76
C LEU A 57 -11.22 -15.96 1.66
N GLU A 58 -11.76 -15.12 2.55
CA GLU A 58 -12.92 -15.51 3.38
C GLU A 58 -14.15 -15.74 2.51
N GLN A 59 -14.41 -14.81 1.59
CA GLN A 59 -15.56 -14.90 0.69
C GLN A 59 -15.40 -16.04 -0.32
N LEU A 60 -14.19 -16.28 -0.83
CA LEU A 60 -13.91 -17.42 -1.70
C LEU A 60 -14.17 -18.76 -1.01
N LYS A 61 -13.80 -18.90 0.26
CA LYS A 61 -14.12 -20.09 1.05
C LYS A 61 -15.61 -20.26 1.30
N ALA A 62 -16.34 -19.14 1.53
CA ALA A 62 -17.75 -19.17 1.85
C ALA A 62 -18.64 -19.41 0.62
N LYS A 63 -18.31 -18.83 -0.53
CA LYS A 63 -19.15 -18.76 -1.72
C LYS A 63 -18.62 -19.58 -2.92
N GLY A 64 -17.32 -19.91 -2.93
CA GLY A 64 -16.71 -20.63 -4.05
C GLY A 64 -16.90 -19.90 -5.38
N GLU A 65 -17.46 -20.58 -6.36
CA GLU A 65 -17.72 -20.04 -7.70
C GLU A 65 -18.88 -18.99 -7.73
N ALA A 66 -19.71 -18.94 -6.69
CA ALA A 66 -20.78 -17.94 -6.59
C ALA A 66 -20.29 -16.58 -6.07
N LEU A 67 -18.99 -16.42 -5.83
CA LEU A 67 -18.38 -15.16 -5.39
C LEU A 67 -18.52 -14.09 -6.45
N LYS A 68 -18.92 -12.89 -6.03
CA LYS A 68 -19.09 -11.72 -6.89
C LYS A 68 -18.23 -10.56 -6.41
N LEU A 69 -18.02 -9.56 -7.28
CA LEU A 69 -17.23 -8.37 -6.94
C LEU A 69 -17.80 -7.58 -5.76
N GLU A 70 -19.11 -7.46 -5.66
CA GLU A 70 -19.81 -6.78 -4.55
C GLU A 70 -19.59 -7.43 -3.18
N ASP A 71 -19.08 -8.65 -3.13
CA ASP A 71 -18.75 -9.36 -1.90
C ASP A 71 -17.36 -9.02 -1.37
N ILE A 72 -16.49 -8.44 -2.21
CA ILE A 72 -15.05 -8.28 -1.94
C ILE A 72 -14.51 -6.88 -2.25
N VAL A 73 -15.28 -6.03 -2.93
CA VAL A 73 -14.91 -4.64 -3.21
C VAL A 73 -15.90 -3.73 -2.51
N PHE A 74 -15.41 -2.87 -1.64
CA PHE A 74 -16.22 -1.98 -0.82
C PHE A 74 -15.83 -0.53 -1.09
N GLU A 75 -16.78 0.38 -1.10
CA GLU A 75 -16.52 1.80 -1.24
C GLU A 75 -16.21 2.41 0.13
N GLY A 76 -15.07 3.10 0.22
CA GLY A 76 -14.61 3.82 1.39
C GLY A 76 -14.63 5.33 1.19
N PHE A 77 -14.00 6.06 2.11
CA PHE A 77 -13.91 7.52 2.08
C PHE A 77 -13.41 8.03 0.72
N GLY A 78 -14.06 9.09 0.21
CA GLY A 78 -13.73 9.71 -1.07
C GLY A 78 -14.01 8.84 -2.30
N GLY A 79 -14.75 7.73 -2.15
CA GLY A 79 -15.01 6.78 -3.24
C GLY A 79 -13.85 5.81 -3.51
N VAL A 80 -12.91 5.68 -2.57
CA VAL A 80 -11.82 4.70 -2.69
C VAL A 80 -12.40 3.29 -2.65
N LEU A 81 -12.07 2.48 -3.65
CA LEU A 81 -12.43 1.07 -3.71
C LEU A 81 -11.47 0.27 -2.81
N CYS A 82 -12.02 -0.33 -1.77
CA CYS A 82 -11.30 -1.03 -0.71
C CYS A 82 -11.40 -2.55 -0.91
N VAL A 83 -10.25 -3.22 -0.97
CA VAL A 83 -10.15 -4.68 -1.09
C VAL A 83 -9.13 -5.20 -0.06
N GLU A 84 -9.46 -6.27 0.64
CA GLU A 84 -8.52 -7.00 1.50
C GLU A 84 -8.31 -8.41 0.97
N ALA A 85 -7.08 -8.74 0.61
CA ALA A 85 -6.76 -10.09 0.12
C ALA A 85 -7.05 -11.17 1.18
N GLY A 86 -6.70 -10.88 2.41
CA GLY A 86 -6.79 -11.82 3.51
C GLY A 86 -5.58 -12.75 3.61
N GLY A 87 -5.63 -13.68 4.52
CA GLY A 87 -4.58 -14.66 4.77
C GLY A 87 -5.14 -16.04 5.07
N PRO A 88 -4.28 -17.06 5.05
CA PRO A 88 -4.68 -18.39 5.49
C PRO A 88 -5.02 -18.37 6.99
N THR A 89 -5.76 -19.37 7.42
CA THR A 89 -5.98 -19.59 8.87
C THR A 89 -4.63 -19.64 9.59
N PRO A 90 -4.46 -18.89 10.70
CA PRO A 90 -3.22 -18.91 11.46
C PRO A 90 -2.74 -20.32 11.76
N GLY A 91 -1.46 -20.61 11.51
CA GLY A 91 -0.87 -21.93 11.66
C GLY A 91 -1.09 -22.90 10.50
N ILE A 92 -1.89 -22.54 9.50
CA ILE A 92 -2.20 -23.43 8.35
C ILE A 92 -1.90 -22.70 7.04
N GLY A 93 -0.74 -22.93 6.46
CA GLY A 93 -0.40 -22.47 5.12
C GLY A 93 0.48 -21.23 5.04
N CYS A 94 0.95 -20.91 3.83
CA CYS A 94 1.78 -19.75 3.53
C CYS A 94 0.89 -18.54 3.19
N ALA A 95 1.07 -17.43 3.90
CA ALA A 95 0.33 -16.19 3.66
C ALA A 95 0.47 -15.70 2.21
N GLY A 96 1.64 -15.86 1.61
CA GLY A 96 1.89 -15.47 0.24
C GLY A 96 1.07 -16.23 -0.80
N ARG A 97 0.69 -17.49 -0.55
CA ARG A 97 -0.20 -18.24 -1.45
C ARG A 97 -1.62 -17.65 -1.43
N GLY A 98 -2.06 -17.15 -0.26
CA GLY A 98 -3.35 -16.48 -0.13
C GLY A 98 -3.44 -15.21 -0.98
N ILE A 99 -2.37 -14.40 -0.98
CA ILE A 99 -2.31 -13.19 -1.81
C ILE A 99 -2.41 -13.53 -3.30
N ILE A 100 -1.71 -14.57 -3.75
CA ILE A 100 -1.78 -15.06 -5.14
C ILE A 100 -3.22 -15.40 -5.51
N SER A 101 -3.88 -16.24 -4.69
CA SER A 101 -5.27 -16.65 -4.95
C SER A 101 -6.25 -15.49 -4.94
N ALA A 102 -6.01 -14.47 -4.09
CA ALA A 102 -6.85 -13.26 -4.07
C ALA A 102 -6.69 -12.44 -5.37
N PHE A 103 -5.47 -12.29 -5.87
CA PHE A 103 -5.21 -11.57 -7.11
C PHE A 103 -5.75 -12.30 -8.34
N GLU A 104 -5.56 -13.63 -8.39
CA GLU A 104 -6.14 -14.46 -9.44
C GLU A 104 -7.66 -14.35 -9.47
N LYS A 105 -8.32 -14.32 -8.30
CA LYS A 105 -9.77 -14.17 -8.21
C LYS A 105 -10.24 -12.76 -8.60
N LEU A 106 -9.54 -11.70 -8.24
CA LEU A 106 -9.83 -10.34 -8.71
C LEU A 106 -9.72 -10.23 -10.24
N ALA A 107 -8.72 -10.85 -10.83
CA ALA A 107 -8.54 -10.89 -12.28
C ALA A 107 -9.64 -11.74 -12.96
N GLU A 108 -9.97 -12.92 -12.41
CA GLU A 108 -11.04 -13.80 -12.93
C GLU A 108 -12.42 -13.10 -12.94
N LEU A 109 -12.67 -12.29 -11.90
CA LEU A 109 -13.91 -11.51 -11.79
C LEU A 109 -13.87 -10.19 -12.56
N GLU A 110 -12.81 -9.93 -13.33
CA GLU A 110 -12.64 -8.71 -14.10
C GLU A 110 -12.79 -7.42 -13.26
N ALA A 111 -12.20 -7.42 -12.04
CA ALA A 111 -12.37 -6.31 -11.10
C ALA A 111 -11.85 -4.98 -11.66
N PHE A 112 -10.71 -4.98 -12.34
CA PHE A 112 -10.10 -3.78 -12.89
C PHE A 112 -10.85 -3.26 -14.13
N GLU A 113 -11.37 -4.15 -14.95
CA GLU A 113 -12.17 -3.85 -16.14
C GLU A 113 -13.56 -3.31 -15.77
N THR A 114 -14.15 -3.86 -14.69
CA THR A 114 -15.47 -3.46 -14.18
C THR A 114 -15.42 -2.10 -13.50
N TYR A 115 -14.48 -1.94 -12.55
CA TYR A 115 -14.39 -0.70 -11.76
C TYR A 115 -13.58 0.40 -12.44
N LYS A 116 -12.69 0.07 -13.38
CA LYS A 116 -11.82 1.00 -14.14
C LYS A 116 -11.15 2.03 -13.24
N PRO A 117 -10.34 1.61 -12.25
CA PRO A 117 -9.61 2.55 -11.43
C PRO A 117 -8.51 3.24 -12.25
N ASP A 118 -8.28 4.54 -11.99
CA ASP A 118 -7.13 5.27 -12.55
C ASP A 118 -5.83 4.81 -11.90
N ILE A 119 -5.93 4.47 -10.60
CA ILE A 119 -4.79 4.10 -9.75
C ILE A 119 -5.14 2.88 -8.90
N VAL A 120 -4.29 1.86 -8.93
CA VAL A 120 -4.35 0.72 -8.00
C VAL A 120 -3.14 0.77 -7.08
N ILE A 121 -3.38 0.79 -5.76
CA ILE A 121 -2.34 0.78 -4.74
C ILE A 121 -2.39 -0.53 -3.97
N TYR A 122 -1.30 -1.28 -4.05
CA TYR A 122 -1.10 -2.50 -3.28
C TYR A 122 -0.33 -2.19 -1.99
N ASP A 123 -1.00 -2.33 -0.85
CA ASP A 123 -0.37 -2.20 0.48
C ASP A 123 0.22 -3.55 0.89
N VAL A 124 1.52 -3.71 0.69
CA VAL A 124 2.18 -5.01 0.80
C VAL A 124 2.99 -5.13 2.09
N LEU A 125 2.84 -6.25 2.79
CA LEU A 125 3.64 -6.56 3.97
C LEU A 125 5.15 -6.56 3.65
N GLY A 126 5.94 -5.90 4.50
CA GLY A 126 7.33 -5.58 4.22
C GLY A 126 8.36 -6.69 4.43
N ASP A 127 7.98 -7.83 4.98
CA ASP A 127 8.91 -8.93 5.18
C ASP A 127 8.98 -9.78 3.90
N VAL A 128 9.76 -9.32 2.93
CA VAL A 128 9.94 -9.94 1.59
C VAL A 128 10.66 -11.31 1.67
N VAL A 129 10.32 -12.14 2.65
CA VAL A 129 11.03 -13.40 2.88
C VAL A 129 10.39 -14.57 2.12
N CYS A 130 9.16 -14.44 1.64
CA CYS A 130 8.52 -15.49 0.85
C CYS A 130 7.98 -14.96 -0.49
N GLY A 131 8.00 -15.86 -1.50
CA GLY A 131 7.64 -15.51 -2.88
C GLY A 131 6.24 -14.95 -3.08
N GLY A 132 5.33 -15.12 -2.13
CA GLY A 132 3.98 -14.59 -2.20
C GLY A 132 3.90 -13.07 -1.96
N PHE A 133 4.73 -12.52 -1.07
CA PHE A 133 4.78 -11.07 -0.86
C PHE A 133 5.51 -10.33 -2.00
N ALA A 134 6.26 -11.05 -2.83
CA ALA A 134 6.81 -10.52 -4.06
C ALA A 134 5.81 -10.57 -5.23
N MET A 135 4.61 -11.14 -5.03
CA MET A 135 3.63 -11.37 -6.10
C MET A 135 3.17 -10.07 -6.78
N PRO A 136 2.87 -8.96 -6.07
CA PRO A 136 2.51 -7.71 -6.74
C PRO A 136 3.57 -7.28 -7.76
N ILE A 137 4.84 -7.47 -7.44
CA ILE A 137 5.97 -7.14 -8.31
C ILE A 137 6.18 -8.23 -9.37
N ARG A 138 6.32 -9.49 -8.93
CA ARG A 138 6.67 -10.62 -9.78
C ARG A 138 5.56 -11.00 -10.78
N GLY A 139 4.31 -10.84 -10.37
CA GLY A 139 3.12 -11.12 -11.20
C GLY A 139 2.77 -10.00 -12.16
N GLY A 140 3.51 -8.88 -12.18
CA GLY A 140 3.22 -7.74 -13.04
C GLY A 140 2.01 -6.91 -12.59
N TYR A 141 1.52 -7.13 -11.36
CA TYR A 141 0.40 -6.36 -10.81
C TYR A 141 0.81 -4.93 -10.43
N ALA A 142 2.07 -4.71 -10.04
CA ALA A 142 2.60 -3.37 -9.76
C ALA A 142 4.03 -3.25 -10.28
N ARG A 143 4.29 -2.20 -11.05
CA ARG A 143 5.64 -1.89 -11.57
C ARG A 143 6.33 -0.80 -10.76
N GLU A 144 5.58 0.16 -10.26
CA GLU A 144 6.11 1.29 -9.52
C GLU A 144 6.08 1.00 -8.03
N VAL A 145 7.24 0.98 -7.39
CA VAL A 145 7.38 0.57 -5.99
C VAL A 145 7.91 1.71 -5.14
N PHE A 146 7.22 2.00 -4.05
CA PHE A 146 7.68 2.91 -3.00
C PHE A 146 7.90 2.12 -1.70
N ILE A 147 8.85 2.58 -0.89
CA ILE A 147 9.16 1.95 0.39
C ILE A 147 8.88 2.96 1.51
N VAL A 148 8.01 2.62 2.44
CA VAL A 148 7.86 3.37 3.69
C VAL A 148 8.92 2.92 4.67
N SER A 149 9.73 3.86 5.16
CA SER A 149 10.81 3.60 6.12
C SER A 149 10.91 4.71 7.17
N SER A 150 11.79 4.54 8.13
CA SER A 150 12.17 5.53 9.14
C SER A 150 13.68 5.46 9.37
N GLY A 151 14.21 6.32 10.25
CA GLY A 151 15.61 6.30 10.64
C GLY A 151 16.01 5.14 11.56
N GLU A 152 15.06 4.30 11.99
CA GLU A 152 15.36 3.11 12.79
C GLU A 152 16.19 2.11 11.99
N MET A 153 17.26 1.58 12.59
CA MET A 153 18.18 0.63 11.93
C MET A 153 17.44 -0.54 11.27
N MET A 154 16.48 -1.14 11.96
CA MET A 154 15.72 -2.27 11.42
C MET A 154 14.77 -1.89 10.28
N ALA A 155 14.32 -0.63 10.22
CA ALA A 155 13.53 -0.13 9.11
C ALA A 155 14.40 0.10 7.86
N LEU A 156 15.60 0.65 8.04
CA LEU A 156 16.59 0.83 6.98
C LEU A 156 17.09 -0.51 6.44
N TYR A 157 17.34 -1.49 7.32
CA TYR A 157 17.72 -2.84 6.92
C TYR A 157 16.59 -3.51 6.08
N ALA A 158 15.34 -3.39 6.52
CA ALA A 158 14.21 -3.90 5.75
C ALA A 158 14.09 -3.19 4.39
N ALA A 159 14.26 -1.87 4.35
CA ALA A 159 14.23 -1.09 3.10
C ALA A 159 15.32 -1.55 2.12
N SER A 160 16.55 -1.81 2.60
CA SER A 160 17.65 -2.34 1.79
C SER A 160 17.33 -3.71 1.21
N ASN A 161 16.76 -4.63 2.00
CA ASN A 161 16.36 -5.95 1.54
C ASN A 161 15.25 -5.89 0.47
N ILE A 162 14.25 -5.01 0.68
CA ILE A 162 13.18 -4.78 -0.29
C ILE A 162 13.77 -4.23 -1.60
N ALA A 163 14.64 -3.22 -1.51
CA ALA A 163 15.29 -2.63 -2.67
C ALA A 163 16.11 -3.66 -3.46
N GLN A 164 16.84 -4.53 -2.76
CA GLN A 164 17.60 -5.61 -3.39
C GLN A 164 16.68 -6.61 -4.11
N ALA A 165 15.54 -6.95 -3.52
CA ALA A 165 14.54 -7.81 -4.15
C ALA A 165 13.96 -7.16 -5.40
N ILE A 166 13.59 -5.86 -5.33
CA ILE A 166 13.10 -5.10 -6.49
C ILE A 166 14.15 -5.08 -7.59
N LYS A 167 15.42 -4.84 -7.27
CA LYS A 167 16.52 -4.85 -8.24
C LYS A 167 16.67 -6.18 -8.96
N ASN A 168 16.48 -7.29 -8.24
CA ASN A 168 16.54 -8.62 -8.84
C ASN A 168 15.36 -8.88 -9.80
N PHE A 169 14.17 -8.39 -9.49
CA PHE A 169 12.99 -8.46 -10.36
C PHE A 169 13.05 -7.42 -11.47
N GLY A 170 13.62 -6.24 -11.22
CA GLY A 170 13.78 -5.15 -12.19
C GLY A 170 14.63 -5.54 -13.39
N ARG A 171 15.61 -6.45 -13.24
CA ARG A 171 16.38 -7.04 -14.36
C ARG A 171 15.51 -7.75 -15.39
N ARG A 172 14.30 -8.14 -15.01
CA ARG A 172 13.29 -8.78 -15.86
C ARG A 172 12.20 -7.80 -16.33
N GLY A 173 12.35 -6.50 -16.03
CA GLY A 173 11.36 -5.47 -16.38
C GLY A 173 10.11 -5.43 -15.50
N TYR A 174 10.05 -6.21 -14.40
CA TYR A 174 8.83 -6.35 -13.60
C TYR A 174 8.60 -5.24 -12.57
N ALA A 175 9.64 -4.55 -12.10
CA ALA A 175 9.49 -3.52 -11.07
C ALA A 175 10.57 -2.46 -11.11
N ARG A 176 10.22 -1.26 -10.65
CA ARG A 176 11.10 -0.09 -10.51
C ARG A 176 10.92 0.52 -9.14
N LEU A 177 12.01 0.65 -8.37
CA LEU A 177 12.00 1.40 -7.12
C LEU A 177 11.95 2.90 -7.45
N LYS A 178 10.93 3.58 -6.94
CA LYS A 178 10.68 5.02 -7.19
C LYS A 178 11.15 5.91 -6.07
N GLY A 179 11.19 5.41 -4.84
CA GLY A 179 11.69 6.18 -3.72
C GLY A 179 11.30 5.65 -2.35
N ILE A 180 11.84 6.35 -1.36
CA ILE A 180 11.51 6.12 0.06
C ILE A 180 10.55 7.20 0.52
N ILE A 181 9.45 6.81 1.14
CA ILE A 181 8.58 7.67 1.93
C ILE A 181 9.09 7.59 3.38
N LEU A 182 9.69 8.67 3.87
CA LEU A 182 10.19 8.74 5.24
C LEU A 182 9.04 9.03 6.20
N ASN A 183 8.57 8.01 6.92
CA ASN A 183 7.60 8.16 8.00
C ASN A 183 8.35 8.32 9.33
N ALA A 184 8.51 9.56 9.77
CA ALA A 184 9.41 9.94 10.86
C ALA A 184 9.04 9.33 12.22
N LYS A 185 10.08 8.96 12.98
CA LYS A 185 9.99 8.47 14.35
C LYS A 185 10.66 9.43 15.35
N ASN A 186 11.02 10.66 14.89
CA ASN A 186 11.73 11.66 15.68
C ASN A 186 13.12 11.20 16.14
N ILE A 187 13.84 10.48 15.29
CA ILE A 187 15.21 10.07 15.52
C ILE A 187 16.12 11.25 15.22
N GLU A 188 17.19 11.39 15.97
CA GLU A 188 18.19 12.44 15.75
C GLU A 188 18.80 12.33 14.34
N ASN A 189 18.85 13.45 13.61
CA ASN A 189 19.33 13.53 12.23
C ASN A 189 18.63 12.56 11.26
N GLU A 190 17.35 12.20 11.51
CA GLU A 190 16.62 11.16 10.80
C GLU A 190 16.58 11.39 9.29
N GLN A 191 16.36 12.63 8.84
CA GLN A 191 16.26 12.95 7.42
C GLN A 191 17.60 12.69 6.71
N GLU A 192 18.73 13.12 7.30
CA GLU A 192 20.05 12.90 6.74
C GLU A 192 20.42 11.41 6.71
N LEU A 193 20.10 10.70 7.79
CA LEU A 193 20.35 9.26 7.92
C LEU A 193 19.60 8.47 6.84
N VAL A 194 18.30 8.76 6.64
CA VAL A 194 17.49 8.06 5.65
C VAL A 194 17.87 8.49 4.22
N ALA A 195 18.20 9.75 3.98
CA ALA A 195 18.69 10.19 2.68
C ALA A 195 20.00 9.49 2.28
N LYS A 196 20.93 9.32 3.22
CA LYS A 196 22.17 8.56 2.99
C LYS A 196 21.87 7.10 2.65
N ALA A 197 21.01 6.44 3.43
CA ALA A 197 20.60 5.06 3.18
C ALA A 197 19.88 4.91 1.82
N ALA A 198 19.05 5.87 1.45
CA ALA A 198 18.37 5.90 0.15
C ALA A 198 19.39 5.96 -0.99
N ALA A 199 20.40 6.83 -0.89
CA ALA A 199 21.47 6.94 -1.89
C ALA A 199 22.29 5.63 -2.01
N GLU A 200 22.59 4.96 -0.90
CA GLU A 200 23.32 3.69 -0.89
C GLU A 200 22.57 2.57 -1.62
N ILE A 201 21.24 2.55 -1.55
CA ILE A 201 20.42 1.57 -2.27
C ILE A 201 20.05 2.01 -3.69
N GLY A 202 20.44 3.20 -4.10
CA GLY A 202 20.27 3.73 -5.45
C GLY A 202 18.90 4.37 -5.70
N THR A 203 18.36 5.06 -4.67
CA THR A 203 17.09 5.79 -4.73
C THR A 203 17.17 7.10 -3.93
N GLU A 204 16.04 7.79 -3.77
CA GLU A 204 15.93 9.03 -3.00
C GLU A 204 14.77 9.00 -2.01
N VAL A 205 14.74 9.93 -1.07
CA VAL A 205 13.56 10.21 -0.23
C VAL A 205 12.63 11.09 -1.03
N VAL A 206 11.43 10.58 -1.33
CA VAL A 206 10.44 11.29 -2.17
C VAL A 206 9.50 12.16 -1.36
N GLN A 207 9.28 11.82 -0.09
CA GLN A 207 8.45 12.60 0.83
C GLN A 207 8.85 12.35 2.27
N TYR A 208 8.84 13.42 3.06
CA TYR A 208 8.94 13.39 4.52
C TYR A 208 7.54 13.50 5.13
N VAL A 209 7.17 12.49 5.88
CA VAL A 209 5.91 12.45 6.64
C VAL A 209 6.26 12.62 8.13
N PRO A 210 6.05 13.81 8.71
CA PRO A 210 6.38 14.06 10.11
C PRO A 210 5.49 13.25 11.04
N ARG A 211 6.01 12.93 12.22
CA ARG A 211 5.18 12.33 13.26
C ARG A 211 4.19 13.38 13.80
N SER A 212 2.90 13.07 13.73
CA SER A 212 1.82 13.96 14.16
C SER A 212 0.80 13.24 15.02
N GLY A 213 0.31 13.90 16.06
CA GLY A 213 -0.81 13.42 16.87
C GLY A 213 -2.13 13.39 16.09
N ASP A 214 -2.26 14.20 15.05
CA ASP A 214 -3.47 14.27 14.23
C ASP A 214 -3.76 12.97 13.50
N ILE A 215 -2.70 12.23 13.11
CA ILE A 215 -2.83 10.90 12.52
C ILE A 215 -3.49 9.95 13.53
N GLN A 216 -3.03 9.97 14.78
CA GLN A 216 -3.61 9.12 15.83
C GLN A 216 -5.05 9.52 16.17
N ILE A 217 -5.36 10.83 16.13
CA ILE A 217 -6.73 11.32 16.31
C ILE A 217 -7.63 10.79 15.19
N ALA A 218 -7.20 10.88 13.94
CA ALA A 218 -7.94 10.37 12.79
C ALA A 218 -8.15 8.84 12.86
N GLU A 219 -7.09 8.08 13.16
CA GLU A 219 -7.17 6.62 13.33
C GLU A 219 -8.13 6.21 14.47
N ASN A 220 -8.13 6.93 15.59
CA ASN A 220 -9.06 6.67 16.71
C ASN A 220 -10.52 6.95 16.30
N GLN A 221 -10.76 7.81 15.32
CA GLN A 221 -12.08 8.06 14.74
C GLN A 221 -12.40 7.09 13.59
N GLY A 222 -11.46 6.20 13.24
CA GLY A 222 -11.62 5.22 12.18
C GLY A 222 -11.44 5.77 10.77
N GLY A 223 -10.81 6.95 10.62
CA GLY A 223 -10.69 7.64 9.34
C GLY A 223 -9.28 8.10 8.99
N THR A 224 -9.16 8.81 7.90
CA THR A 224 -7.94 9.50 7.45
C THR A 224 -7.88 10.94 7.98
N VAL A 225 -6.70 11.57 7.92
CA VAL A 225 -6.58 12.99 8.34
C VAL A 225 -7.44 13.91 7.48
N SER A 226 -7.58 13.63 6.19
CA SER A 226 -8.42 14.43 5.28
C SER A 226 -9.91 14.30 5.58
N GLU A 227 -10.33 13.23 6.22
CA GLU A 227 -11.70 12.99 6.64
C GLU A 227 -11.99 13.60 8.01
N CYS A 228 -11.16 13.26 8.99
CA CYS A 228 -11.43 13.49 10.41
C CYS A 228 -10.81 14.78 10.96
N VAL A 229 -9.66 15.25 10.40
CA VAL A 229 -8.90 16.40 10.92
C VAL A 229 -8.49 17.32 9.75
N LYS A 230 -9.49 17.85 9.07
CA LYS A 230 -9.33 18.59 7.79
C LYS A 230 -8.38 19.78 7.85
N GLU A 231 -8.27 20.43 9.00
CA GLU A 231 -7.38 21.58 9.22
C GLU A 231 -5.95 21.18 9.61
N SER A 232 -5.67 19.88 9.69
CA SER A 232 -4.33 19.38 10.02
C SER A 232 -3.32 19.72 8.92
N PRO A 233 -2.10 20.16 9.27
CA PRO A 233 -1.00 20.27 8.31
C PRO A 233 -0.68 18.94 7.60
N MET A 234 -1.06 17.80 8.20
CA MET A 234 -0.87 16.49 7.60
C MET A 234 -1.67 16.29 6.33
N VAL A 235 -2.79 16.99 6.15
CA VAL A 235 -3.55 16.98 4.89
C VAL A 235 -2.67 17.46 3.73
N GLN A 236 -1.93 18.56 3.94
CA GLN A 236 -1.02 19.09 2.92
C GLN A 236 0.15 18.12 2.66
N VAL A 237 0.71 17.51 3.69
CA VAL A 237 1.79 16.52 3.55
C VAL A 237 1.36 15.33 2.67
N TYR A 238 0.15 14.81 2.85
CA TYR A 238 -0.36 13.72 2.02
C TYR A 238 -0.78 14.18 0.61
N ASN A 239 -1.20 15.43 0.45
CA ASN A 239 -1.43 16.02 -0.88
C ASN A 239 -0.13 16.13 -1.68
N GLU A 240 0.96 16.56 -1.04
CA GLU A 240 2.30 16.61 -1.64
C GLU A 240 2.80 15.21 -1.97
N LEU A 241 2.62 14.25 -1.06
CA LEU A 241 2.94 12.84 -1.34
C LEU A 241 2.17 12.33 -2.56
N ALA A 242 0.88 12.65 -2.68
CA ALA A 242 0.07 12.26 -3.83
C ALA A 242 0.62 12.85 -5.14
N GLU A 243 1.02 14.11 -5.15
CA GLU A 243 1.66 14.77 -6.30
C GLU A 243 2.97 14.10 -6.68
N ARG A 244 3.84 13.84 -5.71
CA ARG A 244 5.12 13.15 -5.95
C ARG A 244 4.92 11.73 -6.49
N VAL A 245 3.94 11.00 -5.97
CA VAL A 245 3.61 9.67 -6.47
C VAL A 245 3.11 9.73 -7.92
N LEU A 246 2.28 10.71 -8.27
CA LEU A 246 1.80 10.91 -9.64
C LEU A 246 2.92 11.28 -10.60
N GLU A 247 3.86 12.15 -10.20
CA GLU A 247 5.02 12.53 -11.00
C GLU A 247 5.97 11.35 -11.28
N LEU A 248 6.17 10.50 -10.28
CA LEU A 248 7.13 9.40 -10.34
C LEU A 248 6.56 8.11 -10.92
N SER A 249 5.24 7.94 -10.96
CA SER A 249 4.57 6.77 -11.52
C SER A 249 4.10 7.03 -12.95
N VAL A 250 4.16 5.99 -13.77
CA VAL A 250 3.72 6.06 -15.16
C VAL A 250 2.32 5.47 -15.29
N ASP A 251 1.47 6.08 -16.12
CA ASP A 251 0.25 5.43 -16.56
C ASP A 251 0.62 4.35 -17.58
N GLU A 252 0.21 3.12 -17.33
CA GLU A 252 0.37 2.06 -18.32
C GLU A 252 -0.72 2.27 -19.36
N GLU A 253 -0.32 2.73 -20.54
CA GLU A 253 -1.17 2.62 -21.73
C GLU A 253 -1.39 1.13 -22.01
N GLU A 254 -2.64 0.76 -22.27
CA GLU A 254 -3.07 -0.59 -22.63
C GLU A 254 -2.38 -1.10 -23.91
#